data_28f94d3ed3d640e423bc344780486594
#
_entry.id   28f94d3ed3d640e423bc344780486594
#
_cell.length_a   1.000
_cell.length_b   1.000
_cell.length_c   1.000
_cell.angle_alpha   90.00
_cell.angle_beta   90.00
_cell.angle_gamma   90.00
#
_symmetry.space_group_name_H-M   'P 1'
#
loop_
_entity.id
_entity.type
_entity.pdbx_description
1 polymer ?
#
loop_
_entity_poly.entity_id
_entity_poly.type
_entity_poly.pdbx_seq_one_letter_code
_entity_poly.pdbx_strand_id
1 'polypeptide(L)'
;MSWQYHPKIECDYFEERIGVWKDITRLVSTPRKYAEKSLIPLWSFYSLVPRIDRELASDGKHWRACGANMAELNAFQIDYDSGVMQIEQFIENHLGLDYALYTSPSHKLVHHKFRVIIPLAKPLLNAYMTRGKVREYLLAMFPECDISTINSFRKQRMPAQPLSGDPYVFHIGKGSRLELDMAWIAQLSALTEDRETPQEPVDLSQDY
;
A
#
# COMPACT_ATOMS: atom_id res chain seq x y z
N MET A 1 3.72 -5.61 -14.43
CA MET A 1 3.46 -5.36 -12.99
C MET A 1 2.94 -6.65 -12.37
N SER A 2 3.55 -7.12 -11.31
CA SER A 2 3.04 -8.23 -10.51
C SER A 2 2.16 -7.67 -9.38
N TRP A 3 1.10 -8.36 -9.04
CA TRP A 3 0.24 -8.05 -7.93
C TRP A 3 -0.35 -9.33 -7.34
N GLN A 4 -0.82 -9.30 -6.10
CA GLN A 4 -1.31 -10.44 -5.37
C GLN A 4 -2.80 -10.27 -5.09
N TYR A 5 -3.54 -11.35 -5.25
CA TYR A 5 -4.94 -11.45 -4.89
C TYR A 5 -5.06 -12.30 -3.63
N HIS A 6 -5.73 -11.75 -2.62
CA HIS A 6 -5.99 -12.43 -1.36
C HIS A 6 -7.50 -12.64 -1.23
N PRO A 7 -8.00 -13.88 -1.25
CA PRO A 7 -9.45 -14.16 -1.26
C PRO A 7 -10.18 -13.62 -0.04
N LYS A 8 -9.53 -13.66 1.14
CA LYS A 8 -10.09 -13.21 2.42
C LYS A 8 -9.03 -12.53 3.26
N ILE A 9 -9.45 -11.72 4.25
CA ILE A 9 -8.54 -11.01 5.14
C ILE A 9 -7.74 -11.96 6.05
N GLU A 10 -8.34 -13.07 6.48
CA GLU A 10 -7.72 -14.05 7.37
C GLU A 10 -6.77 -15.02 6.64
N CYS A 11 -6.76 -15.00 5.29
CA CYS A 11 -5.85 -15.86 4.54
C CYS A 11 -4.41 -15.42 4.72
N ASP A 12 -3.55 -16.34 5.11
CA ASP A 12 -2.10 -16.16 5.17
C ASP A 12 -1.43 -16.43 3.81
N TYR A 13 -2.20 -16.66 2.77
CA TYR A 13 -1.75 -16.92 1.41
C TYR A 13 -2.30 -15.93 0.38
N PHE A 14 -1.75 -16.01 -0.82
CA PHE A 14 -2.18 -15.19 -1.96
C PHE A 14 -2.09 -15.99 -3.27
N GLU A 15 -2.79 -15.49 -4.29
CA GLU A 15 -2.62 -15.86 -5.68
C GLU A 15 -1.82 -14.79 -6.41
N GLU A 16 -0.70 -15.17 -7.01
CA GLU A 16 0.09 -14.25 -7.83
C GLU A 16 -0.64 -13.96 -9.14
N ARG A 17 -0.74 -12.68 -9.48
CA ARG A 17 -1.31 -12.18 -10.72
C ARG A 17 -0.30 -11.34 -11.45
N ILE A 18 -0.20 -11.53 -12.76
CA ILE A 18 0.65 -10.73 -13.64
C ILE A 18 -0.28 -9.98 -14.60
N GLY A 19 -0.09 -8.68 -14.72
CA GLY A 19 -0.89 -7.85 -15.60
C GLY A 19 -0.20 -6.53 -15.92
N VAL A 20 -0.88 -5.70 -16.68
CA VAL A 20 -0.43 -4.34 -16.99
C VAL A 20 -1.23 -3.31 -16.20
N TRP A 21 -0.76 -2.09 -16.14
CA TRP A 21 -1.44 -0.99 -15.43
C TRP A 21 -2.91 -0.83 -15.87
N LYS A 22 -3.19 -1.04 -17.17
CA LYS A 22 -4.55 -1.00 -17.71
C LYS A 22 -5.50 -2.01 -17.06
N ASP A 23 -5.03 -3.16 -16.61
CA ASP A 23 -5.87 -4.14 -15.91
C ASP A 23 -6.29 -3.63 -14.54
N ILE A 24 -5.38 -2.96 -13.83
CA ILE A 24 -5.66 -2.34 -12.53
C ILE A 24 -6.69 -1.22 -12.69
N THR A 25 -6.48 -0.31 -13.65
CA THR A 25 -7.43 0.79 -13.90
C THR A 25 -8.81 0.28 -14.31
N ARG A 26 -8.90 -0.81 -15.08
CA ARG A 26 -10.16 -1.48 -15.41
C ARG A 26 -10.85 -2.05 -14.17
N LEU A 27 -10.12 -2.70 -13.27
CA LEU A 27 -10.69 -3.22 -12.01
C LEU A 27 -11.21 -2.08 -11.13
N VAL A 28 -10.50 -0.96 -11.07
CA VAL A 28 -10.93 0.24 -10.33
C VAL A 28 -12.20 0.84 -10.92
N SER A 29 -12.32 0.90 -12.24
CA SER A 29 -13.50 1.48 -12.90
C SER A 29 -14.74 0.56 -12.92
N THR A 30 -14.59 -0.71 -12.54
CA THR A 30 -15.69 -1.71 -12.55
C THR A 30 -15.85 -2.39 -11.18
N PRO A 31 -16.30 -1.65 -10.15
CA PRO A 31 -16.40 -2.19 -8.79
C PRO A 31 -17.47 -3.28 -8.69
N ARG A 32 -17.23 -4.26 -7.83
CA ARG A 32 -18.21 -5.30 -7.53
C ARG A 32 -19.05 -4.92 -6.31
N LYS A 33 -20.25 -5.49 -6.24
CA LYS A 33 -21.09 -5.43 -5.03
C LYS A 33 -20.79 -6.60 -4.12
N TYR A 34 -20.73 -6.33 -2.82
CA TYR A 34 -20.58 -7.33 -1.77
C TYR A 34 -21.61 -7.09 -0.68
N ALA A 35 -22.07 -8.13 -0.02
CA ALA A 35 -23.02 -8.02 1.08
C ALA A 35 -22.34 -7.47 2.34
N GLU A 36 -21.07 -7.79 2.54
CA GLU A 36 -20.30 -7.43 3.72
C GLU A 36 -18.86 -7.07 3.36
N LYS A 37 -18.25 -6.22 4.21
CA LYS A 37 -16.86 -5.78 4.07
C LYS A 37 -15.86 -6.95 4.16
N SER A 38 -16.18 -7.98 4.94
CA SER A 38 -15.38 -9.20 5.11
C SER A 38 -15.24 -10.02 3.82
N LEU A 39 -16.25 -9.95 2.94
CA LEU A 39 -16.28 -10.68 1.67
C LEU A 39 -15.47 -10.01 0.56
N ILE A 40 -15.02 -8.78 0.75
CA ILE A 40 -14.26 -8.06 -0.26
C ILE A 40 -12.83 -8.61 -0.28
N PRO A 41 -12.36 -9.16 -1.40
CA PRO A 41 -10.98 -9.62 -1.54
C PRO A 41 -9.98 -8.47 -1.35
N LEU A 42 -8.74 -8.82 -1.06
CA LEU A 42 -7.67 -7.84 -0.92
C LEU A 42 -6.65 -8.02 -2.05
N TRP A 43 -5.88 -6.99 -2.27
CA TRP A 43 -4.75 -6.99 -3.17
C TRP A 43 -3.54 -6.27 -2.57
N SER A 44 -2.38 -6.51 -3.18
CA SER A 44 -1.12 -5.84 -2.89
C SER A 44 -0.24 -5.85 -4.15
N PHE A 45 0.71 -4.94 -4.24
CA PHE A 45 1.43 -4.66 -5.48
C PHE A 45 2.94 -4.85 -5.32
N TYR A 46 3.39 -6.08 -5.16
CA TYR A 46 4.82 -6.41 -5.11
C TYR A 46 5.16 -7.57 -6.03
N SER A 47 6.41 -7.67 -6.45
CA SER A 47 6.97 -8.88 -7.05
C SER A 47 7.48 -9.81 -5.95
N LEU A 48 7.62 -11.08 -6.29
CA LEU A 48 8.01 -12.13 -5.36
C LEU A 48 9.48 -12.50 -5.56
N VAL A 49 10.11 -12.95 -4.49
CA VAL A 49 11.40 -13.63 -4.58
C VAL A 49 11.30 -14.90 -5.45
N PRO A 50 12.42 -15.45 -5.96
CA PRO A 50 12.43 -16.71 -6.69
C PRO A 50 11.68 -17.81 -5.95
N ARG A 51 11.02 -18.72 -6.67
CA ARG A 51 10.15 -19.75 -6.06
C ARG A 51 10.86 -20.62 -5.04
N ILE A 52 12.16 -20.90 -5.24
CA ILE A 52 12.96 -21.73 -4.35
C ILE A 52 13.14 -21.09 -2.96
N ASP A 53 13.06 -19.77 -2.88
CA ASP A 53 13.27 -19.00 -1.65
C ASP A 53 11.97 -18.63 -0.94
N ARG A 54 10.81 -19.06 -1.48
CA ARG A 54 9.49 -18.68 -0.95
C ARG A 54 9.08 -19.55 0.23
N GLU A 55 8.55 -18.90 1.25
CA GLU A 55 7.88 -19.57 2.35
C GLU A 55 6.46 -20.01 1.97
N LEU A 56 6.08 -21.21 2.34
CA LEU A 56 4.72 -21.72 2.20
C LEU A 56 3.82 -21.19 3.32
N ALA A 57 2.54 -21.04 3.00
CA ALA A 57 1.48 -20.80 3.97
C ALA A 57 1.22 -22.04 4.84
N SER A 58 0.40 -21.89 5.86
CA SER A 58 0.05 -22.95 6.81
C SER A 58 -0.60 -24.19 6.16
N ASP A 59 -1.24 -24.01 5.00
CA ASP A 59 -1.85 -25.09 4.24
C ASP A 59 -0.86 -25.94 3.43
N GLY A 60 0.41 -25.55 3.38
CA GLY A 60 1.47 -26.24 2.65
C GLY A 60 1.30 -26.24 1.11
N LYS A 61 0.32 -25.53 0.57
CA LYS A 61 -0.01 -25.54 -0.87
C LYS A 61 0.19 -24.17 -1.51
N HIS A 62 -0.06 -23.10 -0.79
CA HIS A 62 0.03 -21.73 -1.26
C HIS A 62 1.25 -21.01 -0.70
N TRP A 63 1.65 -19.91 -1.34
CA TRP A 63 2.74 -19.07 -0.85
C TRP A 63 2.26 -18.16 0.28
N ARG A 64 3.05 -18.09 1.34
CA ARG A 64 2.72 -17.27 2.51
C ARG A 64 2.76 -15.78 2.18
N ALA A 65 1.77 -15.04 2.65
CA ALA A 65 1.68 -13.59 2.53
C ALA A 65 2.54 -12.91 3.61
N CYS A 66 3.85 -12.93 3.44
CA CYS A 66 4.82 -12.37 4.38
C CYS A 66 5.94 -11.60 3.64
N GLY A 67 6.71 -10.84 4.41
CA GLY A 67 7.79 -10.02 3.87
C GLY A 67 8.92 -10.81 3.25
N ALA A 68 9.21 -12.00 3.77
CA ALA A 68 10.24 -12.86 3.21
C ALA A 68 9.99 -13.25 1.76
N ASN A 69 8.70 -13.32 1.36
CA ASN A 69 8.32 -13.64 -0.01
C ASN A 69 8.30 -12.44 -0.96
N MET A 70 8.57 -11.23 -0.48
CA MET A 70 8.55 -10.01 -1.29
C MET A 70 9.94 -9.61 -1.76
N ALA A 71 10.09 -9.37 -3.06
CA ALA A 71 11.32 -8.84 -3.65
C ALA A 71 11.24 -7.32 -3.80
N GLU A 72 10.23 -6.83 -4.49
CA GLU A 72 10.10 -5.42 -4.87
C GLU A 72 8.65 -4.96 -4.81
N LEU A 73 8.43 -3.70 -4.48
CA LEU A 73 7.14 -3.04 -4.56
C LEU A 73 6.98 -2.38 -5.93
N ASN A 74 5.84 -2.62 -6.60
CA ASN A 74 5.55 -2.08 -7.92
C ASN A 74 4.63 -0.85 -7.91
N ALA A 75 3.83 -0.70 -6.85
CA ALA A 75 2.95 0.45 -6.65
C ALA A 75 2.69 0.66 -5.16
N PHE A 76 2.57 1.90 -4.74
CA PHE A 76 2.07 2.24 -3.42
C PHE A 76 0.55 2.14 -3.37
N GLN A 77 0.05 1.76 -2.21
CA GLN A 77 -1.36 1.83 -1.86
C GLN A 77 -1.53 2.77 -0.68
N ILE A 78 -2.17 3.89 -0.92
CA ILE A 78 -2.38 4.95 0.07
C ILE A 78 -3.86 4.98 0.45
N ASP A 79 -4.17 5.06 1.73
CA ASP A 79 -5.55 5.13 2.25
C ASP A 79 -5.79 6.50 2.89
N TYR A 80 -6.92 7.10 2.59
CA TYR A 80 -7.42 8.34 3.17
C TYR A 80 -8.71 8.02 3.93
N ASP A 81 -8.61 7.89 5.23
CA ASP A 81 -9.72 7.43 6.10
C ASP A 81 -10.23 8.52 7.06
N SER A 82 -9.46 9.61 7.25
CA SER A 82 -9.80 10.70 8.19
C SER A 82 -10.97 11.57 7.74
N GLY A 83 -11.27 11.60 6.42
CA GLY A 83 -12.24 12.51 5.83
C GLY A 83 -11.73 13.95 5.65
N VAL A 84 -10.49 14.25 6.05
CA VAL A 84 -9.88 15.59 5.89
C VAL A 84 -9.58 15.86 4.42
N MET A 85 -8.87 14.93 3.76
CA MET A 85 -8.58 15.03 2.32
C MET A 85 -9.86 14.75 1.52
N GLN A 86 -10.28 15.70 0.68
CA GLN A 86 -11.38 15.52 -0.25
C GLN A 86 -10.88 14.92 -1.56
N ILE A 87 -11.72 14.15 -2.25
CA ILE A 87 -11.34 13.48 -3.50
C ILE A 87 -10.92 14.49 -4.56
N GLU A 88 -11.69 15.57 -4.72
CA GLU A 88 -11.45 16.65 -5.67
C GLU A 88 -10.12 17.35 -5.40
N GLN A 89 -9.84 17.64 -4.14
CA GLN A 89 -8.57 18.24 -3.71
C GLN A 89 -7.38 17.32 -4.00
N PHE A 90 -7.52 16.00 -3.78
CA PHE A 90 -6.48 15.04 -4.14
C PHE A 90 -6.21 15.07 -5.65
N ILE A 91 -7.25 15.08 -6.47
CA ILE A 91 -7.14 15.12 -7.93
C ILE A 91 -6.41 16.39 -8.39
N GLU A 92 -6.79 17.54 -7.86
CA GLU A 92 -6.18 18.83 -8.20
C GLU A 92 -4.69 18.90 -7.79
N ASN A 93 -4.36 18.39 -6.62
CA ASN A 93 -2.98 18.39 -6.10
C ASN A 93 -2.03 17.44 -6.85
N HIS A 94 -2.57 16.45 -7.56
CA HIS A 94 -1.76 15.41 -8.21
C HIS A 94 -1.98 15.34 -9.73
N LEU A 95 -2.23 16.48 -10.36
CA LEU A 95 -2.27 16.59 -11.82
C LEU A 95 -0.90 16.20 -12.41
N GLY A 96 -0.93 15.38 -13.45
CA GLY A 96 0.29 14.89 -14.12
C GLY A 96 0.93 13.64 -13.49
N LEU A 97 0.32 13.06 -12.45
CA LEU A 97 0.71 11.78 -11.89
C LEU A 97 -0.20 10.65 -12.41
N ASP A 98 0.39 9.49 -12.72
CA ASP A 98 -0.38 8.26 -12.93
C ASP A 98 -0.89 7.73 -11.59
N TYR A 99 -2.19 7.53 -11.45
CA TYR A 99 -2.78 6.87 -10.29
C TYR A 99 -4.16 6.27 -10.61
N ALA A 100 -4.62 5.38 -9.74
CA ALA A 100 -5.99 4.89 -9.73
C ALA A 100 -6.60 5.11 -8.34
N LEU A 101 -7.55 6.06 -8.26
CA LEU A 101 -8.28 6.41 -7.05
C LEU A 101 -9.64 5.70 -7.05
N TYR A 102 -10.07 5.22 -5.88
CA TYR A 102 -11.40 4.65 -5.69
C TYR A 102 -11.87 4.78 -4.24
N THR A 103 -13.17 4.99 -4.08
CA THR A 103 -13.79 5.09 -2.75
C THR A 103 -13.74 3.76 -2.00
N SER A 104 -13.50 3.84 -0.69
CA SER A 104 -13.49 2.66 0.17
C SER A 104 -14.92 2.13 0.41
N PRO A 105 -15.09 0.87 0.83
CA PRO A 105 -16.41 0.33 1.18
C PRO A 105 -17.13 1.08 2.33
N SER A 106 -16.40 1.86 3.11
CA SER A 106 -16.91 2.68 4.22
C SER A 106 -17.06 4.16 3.86
N HIS A 107 -16.92 4.50 2.57
CA HIS A 107 -17.09 5.87 2.08
C HIS A 107 -18.52 6.39 2.32
N LYS A 108 -18.61 7.67 2.63
CA LYS A 108 -19.85 8.45 2.72
C LYS A 108 -19.64 9.81 2.06
N LEU A 109 -20.67 10.38 1.47
CA LEU A 109 -20.59 11.72 0.86
C LEU A 109 -20.14 12.81 1.84
N VAL A 110 -20.52 12.68 3.11
CA VAL A 110 -20.14 13.62 4.19
C VAL A 110 -18.81 13.28 4.86
N HIS A 111 -18.19 12.17 4.50
CA HIS A 111 -16.92 11.72 5.07
C HIS A 111 -16.17 10.90 4.02
N HIS A 112 -15.33 11.60 3.27
CA HIS A 112 -14.61 10.97 2.17
C HIS A 112 -13.62 9.93 2.70
N LYS A 113 -13.76 8.70 2.20
CA LYS A 113 -12.83 7.61 2.43
C LYS A 113 -12.49 6.97 1.11
N PHE A 114 -11.23 7.07 0.73
CA PHE A 114 -10.79 6.60 -0.57
C PHE A 114 -9.36 6.04 -0.52
N ARG A 115 -9.02 5.29 -1.53
CA ARG A 115 -7.71 4.67 -1.74
C ARG A 115 -7.12 5.09 -3.05
N VAL A 116 -5.81 5.16 -3.06
CA VAL A 116 -5.06 5.52 -4.26
C VAL A 116 -3.96 4.48 -4.49
N ILE A 117 -3.91 3.96 -5.70
CA ILE A 117 -2.82 3.12 -6.17
C ILE A 117 -1.94 3.98 -7.06
N ILE A 118 -0.66 4.06 -6.74
CA ILE A 118 0.31 4.90 -7.43
C ILE A 118 1.41 4.01 -7.99
N PRO A 119 1.46 3.77 -9.32
CA PRO A 119 2.47 2.92 -9.92
C PRO A 119 3.84 3.60 -9.87
N LEU A 120 4.87 2.83 -9.52
CA LEU A 120 6.25 3.30 -9.51
C LEU A 120 6.85 3.28 -10.92
N ALA A 121 7.68 4.25 -11.25
CA ALA A 121 8.48 4.27 -12.47
C ALA A 121 9.48 3.12 -12.48
N LYS A 122 10.11 2.86 -11.34
CA LYS A 122 10.98 1.70 -11.08
C LYS A 122 10.51 0.98 -9.82
N PRO A 123 10.51 -0.36 -9.82
CA PRO A 123 10.19 -1.12 -8.61
C PRO A 123 11.12 -0.75 -7.46
N LEU A 124 10.57 -0.70 -6.24
CA LEU A 124 11.33 -0.40 -5.03
C LEU A 124 11.67 -1.69 -4.30
N LEU A 125 12.96 -1.93 -4.06
CA LEU A 125 13.42 -3.10 -3.30
C LEU A 125 12.80 -3.10 -1.89
N ASN A 126 12.34 -4.27 -1.44
CA ASN A 126 11.70 -4.44 -0.14
C ASN A 126 12.55 -3.95 1.04
N ALA A 127 13.87 -4.08 0.94
CA ALA A 127 14.81 -3.61 1.96
C ALA A 127 14.69 -2.10 2.28
N TYR A 128 14.28 -1.27 1.32
CA TYR A 128 14.07 0.17 1.56
C TYR A 128 12.76 0.44 2.33
N MET A 129 11.74 -0.41 2.17
CA MET A 129 10.47 -0.23 2.86
C MET A 129 10.56 -0.42 4.37
N THR A 130 11.48 -1.26 4.84
CA THR A 130 11.66 -1.56 6.27
C THR A 130 12.35 -0.44 7.05
N ARG A 131 13.00 0.50 6.37
CA ARG A 131 13.85 1.53 6.99
C ARG A 131 13.14 2.83 7.39
N GLY A 132 11.82 2.90 7.33
CA GLY A 132 11.04 4.08 7.76
C GLY A 132 11.13 5.31 6.84
N LYS A 133 12.19 5.46 6.06
CA LYS A 133 12.51 6.64 5.23
C LYS A 133 11.58 6.86 4.05
N VAL A 134 11.20 5.78 3.38
CA VAL A 134 10.18 5.83 2.33
C VAL A 134 8.86 6.34 2.88
N ARG A 135 8.55 6.01 4.13
CA ARG A 135 7.36 6.48 4.82
C ARG A 135 7.36 7.98 5.00
N GLU A 136 8.47 8.58 5.46
CA GLU A 136 8.60 10.04 5.62
C GLU A 136 8.49 10.76 4.27
N TYR A 137 9.13 10.22 3.24
CA TYR A 137 9.03 10.74 1.87
C TYR A 137 7.58 10.74 1.37
N LEU A 138 6.87 9.63 1.56
CA LEU A 138 5.48 9.51 1.11
C LEU A 138 4.53 10.41 1.90
N LEU A 139 4.76 10.62 3.19
CA LEU A 139 3.98 11.56 3.98
C LEU A 139 4.15 13.02 3.54
N ALA A 140 5.36 13.38 3.09
CA ALA A 140 5.60 14.70 2.53
C ALA A 140 4.88 14.89 1.18
N MET A 141 4.82 13.84 0.35
CA MET A 141 4.13 13.89 -0.94
C MET A 141 2.62 13.73 -0.85
N PHE A 142 2.15 12.93 0.11
CA PHE A 142 0.75 12.56 0.28
C PHE A 142 0.29 12.87 1.72
N PRO A 143 0.17 14.15 2.08
CA PRO A 143 -0.26 14.54 3.42
C PRO A 143 -1.67 14.01 3.71
N GLU A 144 -2.03 13.91 4.98
CA GLU A 144 -3.34 13.45 5.48
C GLU A 144 -3.68 11.98 5.20
N CYS A 145 -2.76 11.23 4.59
CA CYS A 145 -2.97 9.80 4.39
C CYS A 145 -2.83 9.02 5.71
N ASP A 146 -3.49 7.87 5.78
CA ASP A 146 -3.28 6.95 6.91
C ASP A 146 -1.86 6.36 6.83
N ILE A 147 -1.00 6.85 7.71
CA ILE A 147 0.40 6.46 7.82
C ILE A 147 0.60 4.95 8.00
N SER A 148 -0.37 4.26 8.60
CA SER A 148 -0.33 2.81 8.80
C SER A 148 -0.39 2.04 7.49
N THR A 149 -0.87 2.68 6.41
CA THR A 149 -1.02 2.05 5.10
C THR A 149 0.25 2.10 4.26
N ILE A 150 1.21 2.95 4.64
CA ILE A 150 2.52 3.02 4.00
C ILE A 150 3.40 1.87 4.50
N ASN A 151 3.08 0.67 4.06
CA ASN A 151 3.81 -0.54 4.38
C ASN A 151 3.76 -1.49 3.18
N SER A 152 4.88 -2.07 2.82
CA SER A 152 5.00 -3.01 1.69
C SER A 152 4.06 -4.22 1.79
N PHE A 153 3.74 -4.66 3.02
CA PHE A 153 2.89 -5.84 3.25
C PHE A 153 1.40 -5.52 3.31
N ARG A 154 1.04 -4.24 3.24
CA ARG A 154 -0.36 -3.87 3.44
C ARG A 154 -1.23 -4.44 2.33
N LYS A 155 -2.14 -5.31 2.73
CA LYS A 155 -3.23 -5.75 1.90
C LYS A 155 -4.35 -4.73 2.01
N GLN A 156 -4.82 -4.20 0.89
CA GLN A 156 -5.99 -3.33 0.87
C GLN A 156 -7.16 -4.03 0.17
N ARG A 157 -8.38 -3.67 0.55
CA ARG A 157 -9.57 -4.22 -0.13
C ARG A 157 -9.61 -3.75 -1.58
N MET A 158 -9.95 -4.67 -2.45
CA MET A 158 -10.21 -4.39 -3.87
C MET A 158 -11.37 -3.39 -4.02
N PRO A 159 -11.48 -2.74 -5.19
CA PRO A 159 -12.60 -1.86 -5.50
C PRO A 159 -13.96 -2.53 -5.31
N ALA A 160 -14.81 -1.91 -4.51
CA ALA A 160 -16.14 -2.39 -4.20
C ALA A 160 -17.11 -1.22 -4.03
N GLN A 161 -18.37 -1.44 -4.35
CA GLN A 161 -19.44 -0.46 -4.09
C GLN A 161 -19.47 -0.14 -2.59
N PRO A 162 -19.64 1.14 -2.18
CA PRO A 162 -19.82 1.49 -0.78
C PRO A 162 -21.02 0.75 -0.16
N LEU A 163 -20.82 0.22 1.05
CA LEU A 163 -21.86 -0.53 1.77
C LEU A 163 -22.96 0.38 2.31
N SER A 164 -22.69 1.69 2.43
CA SER A 164 -23.65 2.72 2.80
C SER A 164 -24.73 2.96 1.74
N GLY A 165 -24.49 2.53 0.50
CA GLY A 165 -25.32 2.90 -0.66
C GLY A 165 -24.91 4.22 -1.31
N ASP A 166 -23.94 4.93 -0.76
CA ASP A 166 -23.38 6.15 -1.38
C ASP A 166 -22.72 5.82 -2.72
N PRO A 167 -22.59 6.80 -3.62
CA PRO A 167 -21.98 6.58 -4.93
C PRO A 167 -20.55 6.07 -4.83
N TYR A 168 -20.22 5.09 -5.64
CA TYR A 168 -18.84 4.71 -5.88
C TYR A 168 -18.20 5.77 -6.79
N VAL A 169 -17.15 6.41 -6.30
CA VAL A 169 -16.36 7.36 -7.05
C VAL A 169 -15.01 6.73 -7.38
N PHE A 170 -14.58 6.89 -8.62
CA PHE A 170 -13.23 6.55 -9.04
C PHE A 170 -12.67 7.63 -9.97
N HIS A 171 -11.35 7.74 -9.98
CA HIS A 171 -10.64 8.61 -10.92
C HIS A 171 -9.34 7.94 -11.35
N ILE A 172 -9.01 8.07 -12.63
CA ILE A 172 -7.76 7.59 -13.20
C ILE A 172 -6.94 8.79 -13.62
N GLY A 173 -5.92 9.10 -12.82
CA GLY A 173 -4.92 10.10 -13.15
C GLY A 173 -4.10 9.64 -14.36
N LYS A 174 -3.75 10.58 -15.22
CA LYS A 174 -2.94 10.34 -16.42
C LYS A 174 -1.74 11.25 -16.39
N GLY A 175 -0.57 10.66 -16.33
CA GLY A 175 0.68 11.42 -16.25
C GLY A 175 1.90 10.51 -16.19
N SER A 176 2.89 10.92 -15.43
CA SER A 176 4.09 10.13 -15.17
C SER A 176 3.89 9.19 -13.99
N ARG A 177 4.51 8.03 -14.03
CA ARG A 177 4.61 7.16 -12.86
C ARG A 177 5.45 7.84 -11.79
N LEU A 178 5.20 7.51 -10.54
CA LEU A 178 5.95 8.06 -9.42
C LEU A 178 7.42 7.62 -9.50
N GLU A 179 8.30 8.58 -9.62
CA GLU A 179 9.74 8.40 -9.50
C GLU A 179 10.19 8.79 -8.09
N LEU A 180 10.88 7.88 -7.41
CA LEU A 180 11.39 8.11 -6.08
C LEU A 180 12.78 8.74 -6.16
N ASP A 181 13.02 9.80 -5.43
CA ASP A 181 14.36 10.35 -5.24
C ASP A 181 15.17 9.44 -4.30
N MET A 182 15.85 8.47 -4.92
CA MET A 182 16.66 7.51 -4.20
C MET A 182 17.87 8.14 -3.51
N ALA A 183 18.39 9.28 -4.02
CA ALA A 183 19.47 10.00 -3.38
C ALA A 183 19.00 10.65 -2.07
N TRP A 184 17.84 11.25 -2.07
CA TRP A 184 17.23 11.79 -0.86
C TRP A 184 16.88 10.69 0.16
N ILE A 185 16.30 9.56 -0.28
CA ILE A 185 16.01 8.41 0.58
C ILE A 185 17.30 7.84 1.20
N ALA A 186 18.40 7.78 0.46
CA ALA A 186 19.70 7.33 0.97
C ALA A 186 20.29 8.31 2.00
N GLN A 187 20.22 9.61 1.77
CA GLN A 187 20.66 10.64 2.72
C GLN A 187 19.89 10.56 4.05
N LEU A 188 18.59 10.38 4.00
CA LEU A 188 17.80 10.15 5.20
C LEU A 188 18.27 8.88 5.93
N SER A 189 18.73 7.84 5.24
CA SER A 189 19.25 6.62 5.85
C SER A 189 20.55 6.85 6.63
N ALA A 190 21.45 7.68 6.14
CA ALA A 190 22.69 8.02 6.83
C ALA A 190 22.47 8.80 8.14
N LEU A 191 21.50 9.72 8.17
CA LEU A 191 21.21 10.57 9.32
C LEU A 191 20.56 9.86 10.52
N THR A 192 20.04 8.64 10.34
CA THR A 192 19.40 7.87 11.44
C THR A 192 20.28 6.78 12.01
N GLU A 193 21.27 6.29 11.29
CA GLU A 193 22.28 5.38 11.83
C GLU A 193 23.10 6.05 12.96
N ASP A 194 23.27 7.37 12.90
CA ASP A 194 23.92 8.17 13.95
C ASP A 194 23.05 8.37 15.22
N ARG A 195 21.76 8.01 15.21
CA ARG A 195 20.86 8.18 16.36
C ARG A 195 20.54 6.90 17.13
N GLU A 196 20.87 5.75 16.59
CA GLU A 196 20.78 4.46 17.28
C GLU A 196 22.12 4.10 17.95
N THR A 197 22.65 5.01 18.80
CA THR A 197 23.60 4.59 19.81
C THR A 197 22.83 3.68 20.79
N PRO A 198 23.31 2.46 21.05
CA PRO A 198 22.66 1.58 22.03
C PRO A 198 22.60 2.32 23.36
N GLN A 199 21.40 2.55 23.90
CA GLN A 199 21.28 2.93 25.29
C GLN A 199 21.89 1.77 26.09
N GLU A 200 22.98 2.06 26.81
CA GLU A 200 23.54 1.10 27.77
C GLU A 200 22.39 0.60 28.67
N PRO A 201 22.32 -0.69 28.96
CA PRO A 201 21.29 -1.22 29.85
C PRO A 201 21.41 -0.50 31.18
N VAL A 202 20.34 0.17 31.58
CA VAL A 202 20.24 0.78 32.90
C VAL A 202 20.38 -0.34 33.92
N ASP A 203 21.45 -0.32 34.68
CA ASP A 203 21.69 -1.27 35.77
C ASP A 203 20.68 -1.00 36.89
N LEU A 204 19.62 -1.79 36.94
CA LEU A 204 18.57 -1.74 37.97
C LEU A 204 18.98 -2.46 39.29
N SER A 205 20.27 -2.75 39.50
CA SER A 205 20.75 -3.49 40.67
C SER A 205 21.11 -2.63 41.88
N GLN A 206 20.94 -1.32 41.83
CA GLN A 206 21.18 -0.42 42.98
C GLN A 206 19.87 0.23 43.46
N ASP A 207 19.06 -0.51 44.17
CA ASP A 207 18.15 -0.01 45.20
C ASP A 207 17.47 -1.19 45.91
N TYR A 208 18.19 -1.77 46.91
CA TYR A 208 17.65 -2.44 48.10
C TYR A 208 18.66 -2.31 49.23
#